data_59d78609693da4d6616a20c46a1d3f5c
#
_entry.id   59d78609693da4d6616a20c46a1d3f5c
#
_cell.length_a   1.000
_cell.length_b   1.000
_cell.length_c   1.000
_cell.angle_alpha   90.00
_cell.angle_beta   90.00
_cell.angle_gamma   90.00
#
_symmetry.space_group_name_H-M   'P 1'
#
loop_
_entity.id
_entity.type
_entity.pdbx_description
1 polymer ?
#
loop_
_entity_poly.entity_id
_entity_poly.type
_entity_poly.pdbx_seq_one_letter_code
_entity_poly.pdbx_strand_id
1 'polypeptide(L)'
;EKAKKKNYIFNLKSADNNQASLLRSGLLLAGANSTLVNTTSNSEDGILTALEIANMNLSHLNLVVLSACDTGLGELTYDGVSGIQKGFKKAGAKSMLITLGKVDDKATQILMTFFYKNLCAGMNKHEALNNAQNSLRKYNNQIYSDPKYWAKFILVDALE
;
A
#
# COMPACT_ATOMS: atom_id res chain seq x y z
N GLU A 1 -16.52 7.46 21.17
CA GLU A 1 -17.43 7.54 19.99
C GLU A 1 -16.69 7.32 18.66
N LYS A 2 -15.46 7.83 18.49
CA LYS A 2 -14.65 7.64 17.27
C LYS A 2 -14.17 6.19 17.03
N ALA A 3 -13.98 5.38 18.07
CA ALA A 3 -13.53 4.00 17.94
C ALA A 3 -14.64 3.04 17.46
N LYS A 4 -15.92 3.33 17.74
CA LYS A 4 -17.05 2.51 17.29
C LYS A 4 -17.37 2.66 15.79
N LYS A 5 -17.08 3.83 15.17
CA LYS A 5 -17.34 4.05 13.73
C LYS A 5 -16.40 3.27 12.81
N LYS A 6 -15.16 2.99 13.24
CA LYS A 6 -14.16 2.25 12.44
C LYS A 6 -14.54 0.78 12.18
N ASN A 7 -15.43 0.21 13.01
CA ASN A 7 -15.86 -1.19 12.88
C ASN A 7 -17.02 -1.43 11.91
N TYR A 8 -17.71 -0.39 11.42
CA TYR A 8 -18.90 -0.56 10.58
C TYR A 8 -18.58 -0.83 9.11
N ILE A 9 -17.46 -0.34 8.59
CA ILE A 9 -17.12 -0.47 7.17
C ILE A 9 -16.66 -1.88 6.82
N PHE A 10 -16.07 -2.62 7.78
CA PHE A 10 -15.47 -3.93 7.56
C PHE A 10 -16.07 -5.05 8.42
N ASN A 11 -17.28 -4.86 8.97
CA ASN A 11 -17.93 -5.83 9.86
C ASN A 11 -18.73 -6.88 9.08
N LEU A 12 -18.05 -7.65 8.23
CA LEU A 12 -18.65 -8.79 7.53
C LEU A 12 -18.47 -10.07 8.36
N LYS A 13 -19.52 -10.43 9.07
CA LYS A 13 -19.56 -11.55 10.03
C LYS A 13 -19.58 -12.96 9.41
N SER A 14 -19.53 -13.12 8.09
CA SER A 14 -19.60 -14.46 7.48
C SER A 14 -19.11 -14.51 6.04
N ALA A 15 -17.82 -14.37 5.81
CA ALA A 15 -17.22 -14.75 4.55
C ALA A 15 -16.08 -15.74 4.84
N ASP A 16 -15.83 -16.70 3.94
CA ASP A 16 -14.66 -17.57 3.99
C ASP A 16 -13.42 -16.77 4.31
N ASN A 17 -12.54 -17.29 5.18
CA ASN A 17 -11.38 -16.56 5.72
C ASN A 17 -10.54 -15.84 4.66
N ASN A 18 -10.48 -16.34 3.43
CA ASN A 18 -9.76 -15.71 2.32
C ASN A 18 -10.49 -14.51 1.69
N GLN A 19 -11.82 -14.54 1.58
CA GLN A 19 -12.59 -13.40 1.06
C GLN A 19 -12.78 -12.31 2.11
N ALA A 20 -12.88 -12.67 3.37
CA ALA A 20 -13.05 -11.72 4.47
C ALA A 20 -11.86 -10.74 4.59
N SER A 21 -10.64 -11.19 4.31
CA SER A 21 -9.46 -10.30 4.34
C SER A 21 -9.45 -9.29 3.18
N LEU A 22 -9.94 -9.69 2.00
CA LEU A 22 -10.04 -8.82 0.82
C LEU A 22 -11.13 -7.74 0.98
N LEU A 23 -12.21 -8.04 1.70
CA LEU A 23 -13.30 -7.10 1.97
C LEU A 23 -12.97 -6.12 3.11
N ARG A 24 -12.01 -6.46 3.99
CA ARG A 24 -11.62 -5.64 5.15
C ARG A 24 -10.49 -4.67 4.88
N SER A 25 -9.95 -4.63 3.67
CA SER A 25 -8.87 -3.73 3.29
C SER A 25 -9.18 -3.03 1.97
N GLY A 26 -8.76 -1.79 1.82
CA GLY A 26 -9.03 -1.00 0.63
C GLY A 26 -8.34 0.36 0.69
N LEU A 27 -8.51 1.13 -0.38
CA LEU A 27 -8.05 2.51 -0.51
C LEU A 27 -9.25 3.44 -0.36
N LEU A 28 -9.08 4.48 0.43
CA LEU A 28 -10.05 5.58 0.53
C LEU A 28 -9.69 6.63 -0.51
N LEU A 29 -10.56 6.79 -1.48
CA LEU A 29 -10.44 7.75 -2.57
C LEU A 29 -11.28 9.01 -2.29
N ALA A 30 -11.23 9.98 -3.19
CA ALA A 30 -12.07 11.16 -3.11
C ALA A 30 -13.56 10.76 -3.07
N GLY A 31 -14.32 11.32 -2.13
CA GLY A 31 -15.73 10.96 -1.94
C GLY A 31 -16.01 9.96 -0.82
N ALA A 32 -15.04 9.15 -0.39
CA ALA A 32 -15.23 8.16 0.67
C ALA A 32 -15.78 8.74 1.99
N ASN A 33 -15.45 9.99 2.33
CA ASN A 33 -15.95 10.65 3.54
C ASN A 33 -17.47 10.87 3.51
N SER A 34 -18.07 11.11 2.34
CA SER A 34 -19.53 11.29 2.22
C SER A 34 -20.27 9.99 2.43
N THR A 35 -19.72 8.88 1.97
CA THR A 35 -20.29 7.54 2.16
C THR A 35 -20.19 7.09 3.62
N LEU A 36 -19.10 7.43 4.30
CA LEU A 36 -18.92 7.13 5.72
C LEU A 36 -19.91 7.87 6.65
N VAL A 37 -20.49 8.98 6.17
CA VAL A 37 -21.44 9.84 6.92
C VAL A 37 -22.89 9.58 6.50
N ASN A 38 -23.14 9.34 5.21
CA ASN A 38 -24.46 9.19 4.62
C ASN A 38 -24.64 7.79 4.04
N THR A 39 -25.56 6.99 4.60
CA THR A 39 -25.85 5.61 4.18
C THR A 39 -26.73 5.51 2.93
N THR A 40 -26.94 6.57 2.20
CA THR A 40 -27.80 6.61 1.02
C THR A 40 -27.02 7.02 -0.20
N SER A 41 -26.65 6.08 -1.07
CA SER A 41 -26.63 6.36 -2.52
C SER A 41 -26.29 5.14 -3.37
N ASN A 42 -26.89 5.10 -4.54
CA ASN A 42 -26.60 4.24 -5.70
C ASN A 42 -25.39 4.77 -6.50
N SER A 43 -24.48 5.51 -5.90
CA SER A 43 -23.29 6.06 -6.52
C SER A 43 -22.04 5.40 -5.95
N GLU A 44 -20.96 5.50 -6.67
CA GLU A 44 -19.64 5.02 -6.24
C GLU A 44 -19.30 5.59 -4.86
N ASP A 45 -18.89 4.71 -3.95
CA ASP A 45 -18.71 5.04 -2.54
C ASP A 45 -17.34 5.67 -2.22
N GLY A 46 -16.44 5.79 -3.20
CA GLY A 46 -15.09 6.28 -3.02
C GLY A 46 -14.17 5.33 -2.24
N ILE A 47 -14.58 4.08 -2.03
CA ILE A 47 -13.80 3.04 -1.35
C ILE A 47 -13.43 1.97 -2.38
N LEU A 48 -12.15 1.82 -2.66
CA LEU A 48 -11.65 0.76 -3.52
C LEU A 48 -11.17 -0.41 -2.67
N THR A 49 -11.98 -1.44 -2.52
CA THR A 49 -11.66 -2.62 -1.72
C THR A 49 -10.63 -3.51 -2.41
N ALA A 50 -9.90 -4.31 -1.63
CA ALA A 50 -8.96 -5.28 -2.20
C ALA A 50 -9.66 -6.35 -3.03
N LEU A 51 -10.94 -6.64 -2.78
CA LEU A 51 -11.73 -7.55 -3.61
C LEU A 51 -12.02 -6.94 -4.99
N GLU A 52 -12.39 -5.67 -5.06
CA GLU A 52 -12.58 -4.95 -6.33
C GLU A 52 -11.27 -4.89 -7.12
N ILE A 53 -10.15 -4.54 -6.45
CA ILE A 53 -8.82 -4.59 -7.06
C ILE A 53 -8.53 -5.99 -7.61
N ALA A 54 -8.81 -7.05 -6.86
CA ALA A 54 -8.56 -8.44 -7.26
C ALA A 54 -9.34 -8.88 -8.52
N ASN A 55 -10.43 -8.18 -8.84
CA ASN A 55 -11.24 -8.42 -10.03
C ASN A 55 -10.83 -7.56 -11.24
N MET A 56 -9.87 -6.64 -11.06
CA MET A 56 -9.29 -5.86 -12.16
C MET A 56 -8.27 -6.69 -12.95
N ASN A 57 -8.02 -6.32 -14.21
CA ASN A 57 -6.89 -6.84 -14.97
C ASN A 57 -5.75 -5.83 -14.94
N LEU A 58 -4.79 -6.04 -14.06
CA LEU A 58 -3.61 -5.18 -13.86
C LEU A 58 -2.30 -5.86 -14.31
N SER A 59 -2.38 -6.91 -15.13
CA SER A 59 -1.22 -7.66 -15.64
C SER A 59 -0.22 -6.80 -16.45
N HIS A 60 -0.69 -5.67 -17.00
CA HIS A 60 0.14 -4.69 -17.69
C HIS A 60 0.95 -3.78 -16.74
N LEU A 61 0.60 -3.74 -15.44
CA LEU A 61 1.30 -2.89 -14.48
C LEU A 61 2.60 -3.55 -14.03
N ASN A 62 3.72 -2.89 -14.30
CA ASN A 62 5.03 -3.34 -13.87
C ASN A 62 5.34 -2.99 -12.42
N LEU A 63 4.72 -1.92 -11.88
CA LEU A 63 4.94 -1.46 -10.52
C LEU A 63 3.70 -0.75 -9.98
N VAL A 64 3.30 -1.13 -8.79
CA VAL A 64 2.33 -0.40 -7.95
C VAL A 64 3.08 0.19 -6.76
N VAL A 65 2.87 1.46 -6.46
CA VAL A 65 3.48 2.13 -5.30
C VAL A 65 2.39 2.53 -4.31
N LEU A 66 2.46 1.97 -3.11
CA LEU A 66 1.54 2.22 -2.02
C LEU A 66 2.32 2.81 -0.83
N SER A 67 2.57 4.11 -0.88
CA SER A 67 3.34 4.82 0.16
C SER A 67 2.47 5.42 1.27
N ALA A 68 1.23 4.97 1.41
CA ALA A 68 0.34 5.43 2.46
C ALA A 68 0.66 4.76 3.80
N CYS A 69 0.54 5.52 4.90
CA CYS A 69 0.72 4.98 6.25
C CYS A 69 -0.23 3.79 6.48
N ASP A 70 0.31 2.70 6.99
CA ASP A 70 -0.43 1.47 7.33
C ASP A 70 -0.93 0.61 6.16
N THR A 71 -0.49 0.85 4.92
CA THR A 71 -0.82 -0.05 3.80
C THR A 71 -0.17 -1.43 3.93
N GLY A 72 0.90 -1.54 4.72
CA GLY A 72 1.57 -2.79 5.01
C GLY A 72 1.12 -3.48 6.30
N LEU A 73 0.31 -2.79 7.13
CA LEU A 73 -0.19 -3.31 8.40
C LEU A 73 -1.68 -3.71 8.30
N GLY A 74 -2.05 -4.49 7.29
CA GLY A 74 -3.25 -5.28 7.42
C GLY A 74 -3.05 -6.32 8.54
N GLU A 75 -4.12 -6.91 9.05
CA GLU A 75 -4.02 -8.03 9.98
C GLU A 75 -2.97 -9.01 9.46
N LEU A 76 -1.90 -9.21 10.24
CA LEU A 76 -0.93 -10.26 10.01
C LEU A 76 -1.69 -11.59 10.15
N THR A 77 -2.20 -12.08 9.05
CA THR A 77 -2.73 -13.42 8.97
C THR A 77 -1.58 -14.38 8.70
N TYR A 78 -1.73 -15.65 9.05
CA TYR A 78 -0.77 -16.73 8.80
C TYR A 78 -0.25 -16.79 7.36
N ASP A 79 -0.95 -16.21 6.41
CA ASP A 79 -0.62 -16.15 4.97
C ASP A 79 0.18 -14.90 4.56
N GLY A 80 0.75 -14.15 5.52
CA GLY A 80 1.49 -12.93 5.23
C GLY A 80 0.58 -11.74 4.89
N VAL A 81 1.14 -10.73 4.36
CA VAL A 81 0.67 -9.37 4.24
C VAL A 81 -0.72 -9.20 3.61
N SER A 82 -1.46 -8.38 4.26
CA SER A 82 -2.76 -7.73 4.12
C SER A 82 -3.51 -7.82 2.79
N GLY A 83 -4.84 -7.81 2.92
CA GLY A 83 -5.80 -7.95 1.83
C GLY A 83 -5.53 -7.11 0.59
N ILE A 84 -5.03 -5.86 0.73
CA ILE A 84 -4.77 -4.98 -0.42
C ILE A 84 -3.64 -5.49 -1.31
N GLN A 85 -2.58 -6.05 -0.74
CA GLN A 85 -1.47 -6.63 -1.52
C GLN A 85 -1.91 -7.90 -2.23
N LYS A 86 -2.72 -8.74 -1.56
CA LYS A 86 -3.36 -9.92 -2.19
C LYS A 86 -4.26 -9.49 -3.36
N GLY A 87 -5.00 -8.37 -3.20
CA GLY A 87 -5.81 -7.79 -4.26
C GLY A 87 -5.00 -7.46 -5.50
N PHE A 88 -3.96 -6.66 -5.36
CA PHE A 88 -3.09 -6.28 -6.49
C PHE A 88 -2.36 -7.47 -7.10
N LYS A 89 -1.88 -8.39 -6.28
CA LYS A 89 -1.22 -9.60 -6.76
C LYS A 89 -2.18 -10.47 -7.58
N LYS A 90 -3.41 -10.68 -7.10
CA LYS A 90 -4.45 -11.43 -7.83
C LYS A 90 -4.86 -10.74 -9.13
N ALA A 91 -4.85 -9.41 -9.15
CA ALA A 91 -5.09 -8.60 -10.35
C ALA A 91 -3.95 -8.69 -11.38
N GLY A 92 -2.80 -9.27 -11.04
CA GLY A 92 -1.67 -9.49 -11.95
C GLY A 92 -0.58 -8.40 -11.91
N ALA A 93 -0.58 -7.51 -10.91
CA ALA A 93 0.50 -6.53 -10.77
C ALA A 93 1.84 -7.23 -10.50
N LYS A 94 2.89 -6.87 -11.27
CA LYS A 94 4.18 -7.58 -11.25
C LYS A 94 5.04 -7.28 -10.04
N SER A 95 5.01 -6.06 -9.54
CA SER A 95 5.77 -5.65 -8.34
C SER A 95 4.98 -4.61 -7.57
N MET A 96 5.19 -4.57 -6.26
CA MET A 96 4.60 -3.58 -5.38
C MET A 96 5.66 -2.99 -4.46
N LEU A 97 5.78 -1.66 -4.43
CA LEU A 97 6.54 -0.94 -3.41
C LEU A 97 5.56 -0.49 -2.32
N ILE A 98 5.78 -0.95 -1.11
CA ILE A 98 4.89 -0.73 0.03
C ILE A 98 5.66 -0.22 1.24
N THR A 99 4.95 0.40 2.18
CA THR A 99 5.51 0.82 3.47
C THR A 99 4.99 -0.05 4.62
N LEU A 100 5.90 -0.47 5.50
CA LEU A 100 5.60 -1.20 6.72
C LEU A 100 5.36 -0.24 7.88
N GLY A 101 4.15 0.33 7.93
CA GLY A 101 3.74 1.24 8.99
C GLY A 101 4.05 2.72 8.72
N LYS A 102 3.90 3.55 9.75
CA LYS A 102 4.04 5.00 9.64
C LYS A 102 5.47 5.42 9.28
N VAL A 103 5.60 6.26 8.26
CA VAL A 103 6.87 6.82 7.78
C VAL A 103 6.86 8.34 7.90
N ASP A 104 8.04 8.94 7.88
CA ASP A 104 8.20 10.40 7.85
C ASP A 104 7.95 10.92 6.42
N ASP A 105 7.08 11.93 6.29
CA ASP A 105 6.65 12.44 4.98
C ASP A 105 7.82 13.01 4.16
N LYS A 106 8.74 13.74 4.83
CA LYS A 106 9.88 14.35 4.15
C LYS A 106 10.92 13.32 3.73
N ALA A 107 11.21 12.36 4.59
CA ALA A 107 12.09 11.24 4.24
C ALA A 107 11.50 10.42 3.09
N THR A 108 10.18 10.18 3.10
CA THR A 108 9.44 9.50 2.03
C THR A 108 9.56 10.24 0.70
N GLN A 109 9.33 11.56 0.69
CA GLN A 109 9.47 12.37 -0.51
C GLN A 109 10.87 12.28 -1.11
N ILE A 110 11.90 12.37 -0.28
CA ILE A 110 13.31 12.31 -0.72
C ILE A 110 13.63 10.91 -1.25
N LEU A 111 13.23 9.85 -0.53
CA LEU A 111 13.44 8.47 -0.96
C LEU A 111 12.77 8.19 -2.29
N MET A 112 11.50 8.57 -2.46
CA MET A 112 10.76 8.39 -3.71
C MET A 112 11.39 9.17 -4.86
N THR A 113 11.90 10.38 -4.60
CA THR A 113 12.63 11.15 -5.61
C THR A 113 13.87 10.40 -6.10
N PHE A 114 14.68 9.83 -5.20
CA PHE A 114 15.82 9.01 -5.57
C PHE A 114 15.40 7.73 -6.29
N PHE A 115 14.35 7.06 -5.80
CA PHE A 115 13.85 5.83 -6.38
C PHE A 115 13.43 6.00 -7.84
N TYR A 116 12.57 6.99 -8.12
CA TYR A 116 12.13 7.25 -9.50
C TYR A 116 13.26 7.75 -10.40
N LYS A 117 14.19 8.54 -9.85
CA LYS A 117 15.38 8.96 -10.58
C LYS A 117 16.24 7.77 -11.03
N ASN A 118 16.43 6.79 -10.14
CA ASN A 118 17.16 5.57 -10.43
C ASN A 118 16.41 4.70 -11.48
N LEU A 119 15.09 4.57 -11.38
CA LEU A 119 14.28 3.88 -12.39
C LEU A 119 14.40 4.54 -13.77
N CYS A 120 14.32 5.87 -13.84
CA CYS A 120 14.49 6.63 -15.08
C CYS A 120 15.91 6.50 -15.66
N ALA A 121 16.91 6.24 -14.82
CA ALA A 121 18.27 5.93 -15.25
C ALA A 121 18.46 4.48 -15.74
N GLY A 122 17.39 3.67 -15.78
CA GLY A 122 17.40 2.30 -16.29
C GLY A 122 17.76 1.23 -15.27
N MET A 123 17.86 1.55 -13.98
CA MET A 123 18.08 0.55 -12.94
C MET A 123 16.85 -0.35 -12.78
N ASN A 124 17.07 -1.62 -12.44
CA ASN A 124 15.96 -2.47 -12.04
C ASN A 124 15.36 -1.99 -10.70
N LYS A 125 14.14 -2.44 -10.38
CA LYS A 125 13.37 -1.93 -9.24
C LYS A 125 14.06 -2.17 -7.89
N HIS A 126 14.72 -3.33 -7.70
CA HIS A 126 15.45 -3.66 -6.48
C HIS A 126 16.70 -2.80 -6.31
N GLU A 127 17.49 -2.65 -7.36
CA GLU A 127 18.65 -1.76 -7.36
C GLU A 127 18.25 -0.30 -7.13
N ALA A 128 17.17 0.13 -7.81
CA ALA A 128 16.65 1.49 -7.67
C ALA A 128 16.22 1.79 -6.23
N LEU A 129 15.52 0.85 -5.56
CA LEU A 129 15.12 1.01 -4.17
C LEU A 129 16.33 0.98 -3.22
N ASN A 130 17.22 0.01 -3.37
CA ASN A 130 18.42 -0.11 -2.52
C ASN A 130 19.29 1.15 -2.62
N ASN A 131 19.54 1.64 -3.83
CA ASN A 131 20.29 2.87 -4.05
C ASN A 131 19.57 4.11 -3.49
N ALA A 132 18.24 4.18 -3.58
CA ALA A 132 17.45 5.26 -2.98
C ALA A 132 17.56 5.27 -1.46
N GLN A 133 17.43 4.09 -0.82
CA GLN A 133 17.63 3.94 0.62
C GLN A 133 19.04 4.35 1.07
N ASN A 134 20.05 3.91 0.34
CA ASN A 134 21.45 4.30 0.62
C ASN A 134 21.69 5.80 0.44
N SER A 135 21.07 6.41 -0.58
CA SER A 135 21.15 7.86 -0.82
C SER A 135 20.46 8.65 0.29
N LEU A 136 19.29 8.19 0.75
CA LEU A 136 18.59 8.82 1.87
C LEU A 136 19.42 8.76 3.16
N ARG A 137 20.04 7.61 3.47
CA ARG A 137 20.90 7.45 4.66
C ARG A 137 22.06 8.45 4.72
N LYS A 138 22.59 8.82 3.55
CA LYS A 138 23.71 9.75 3.40
C LYS A 138 23.26 11.20 3.20
N TYR A 139 21.96 11.42 3.04
CA TYR A 139 21.43 12.74 2.71
C TYR A 139 21.63 13.74 3.85
N ASN A 140 22.01 14.94 3.49
CA ASN A 140 22.14 16.11 4.38
C ASN A 140 22.80 15.78 5.73
N ASN A 141 24.09 15.44 5.69
CA ASN A 141 24.87 15.07 6.88
C ASN A 141 24.26 13.91 7.69
N GLN A 142 23.64 12.94 7.02
CA GLN A 142 23.11 11.70 7.58
C GLN A 142 21.93 11.88 8.57
N ILE A 143 21.16 12.97 8.46
CA ILE A 143 19.99 13.21 9.31
C ILE A 143 18.92 12.09 9.21
N TYR A 144 18.94 11.31 8.12
CA TYR A 144 18.05 10.16 7.88
C TYR A 144 18.77 8.80 7.97
N SER A 145 19.88 8.72 8.72
CA SER A 145 20.65 7.48 8.88
C SER A 145 19.92 6.41 9.69
N ASP A 146 19.02 6.81 10.62
CA ASP A 146 18.21 5.89 11.40
C ASP A 146 17.29 5.02 10.50
N PRO A 147 17.28 3.68 10.67
CA PRO A 147 16.45 2.76 9.90
C PRO A 147 14.96 3.09 9.85
N LYS A 148 14.41 3.78 10.84
CA LYS A 148 13.00 4.20 10.86
C LYS A 148 12.59 5.03 9.65
N TYR A 149 13.55 5.72 8.98
CA TYR A 149 13.29 6.59 7.84
C TYR A 149 13.30 5.85 6.49
N TRP A 150 14.03 4.74 6.37
CA TRP A 150 14.26 4.08 5.08
C TRP A 150 13.96 2.58 5.05
N ALA A 151 14.11 1.85 6.19
CA ALA A 151 13.99 0.40 6.20
C ALA A 151 12.56 -0.12 6.07
N LYS A 152 11.56 0.76 6.21
CA LYS A 152 10.14 0.40 6.10
C LYS A 152 9.64 0.27 4.65
N PHE A 153 10.42 0.73 3.69
CA PHE A 153 10.07 0.59 2.27
C PHE A 153 10.55 -0.75 1.76
N ILE A 154 9.63 -1.58 1.31
CA ILE A 154 9.94 -2.90 0.76
C ILE A 154 9.33 -3.07 -0.62
N LEU A 155 10.05 -3.79 -1.48
CA LEU A 155 9.57 -4.23 -2.78
C LEU A 155 9.11 -5.69 -2.68
N VAL A 156 7.90 -5.95 -3.14
CA VAL A 156 7.30 -7.30 -3.19
C VAL A 156 7.02 -7.61 -4.64
N ASP A 157 7.64 -8.65 -5.17
CA ASP A 157 7.37 -9.13 -6.52
C ASP A 157 6.25 -10.18 -6.52
N ALA A 158 5.52 -10.28 -7.62
CA ALA A 158 4.69 -11.43 -7.86
C ALA A 158 5.62 -12.64 -8.03
N LEU A 159 5.30 -13.75 -7.37
CA LEU A 159 5.93 -15.02 -7.68
C LEU A 159 5.46 -15.44 -9.08
N GLU A 160 6.39 -15.63 -9.99
CA GLU A 160 6.14 -16.25 -11.28
C GLU A 160 5.68 -17.70 -11.11
#